data_b4ff61f189eaa7d4d3727b61bb6d8ad4
#
_entry.id   b4ff61f189eaa7d4d3727b61bb6d8ad4
#
_cell.length_a   1.000
_cell.length_b   1.000
_cell.length_c   1.000
_cell.angle_alpha   90.00
_cell.angle_beta   90.00
_cell.angle_gamma   90.00
#
_symmetry.space_group_name_H-M   'P 1'
#
loop_
_entity.id
_entity.type
_entity.pdbx_description
1 polymer ?
#
loop_
_entity_poly.entity_id
_entity_poly.type
_entity_poly.pdbx_seq_one_letter_code
_entity_poly.pdbx_strand_id
1 'polypeptide(L)'
;MVEPLASWVERQLRTDLVRCKPVAGGCIHRAWSLELGDGRRLFVKTNSAAMLPLFEAEAEGLGALAASTDAALRIPAPLFCGLEGERALLAMEWLDLRTSGVGDGWTRLGAGLARLHRRSSSLDPGAFGWGHDNYIGSCLQSNGWWPDWGWFFAERRIRPQFELAAASGGPWQERLRQPIESLLAYMPALDYPARSATATQAL
;
A
#
# COMPACT_ATOMS: atom_id res chain seq x y z
N MET A 1 -7.20 -16.13 19.88
CA MET A 1 -7.03 -15.01 18.93
C MET A 1 -7.75 -13.73 19.39
N VAL A 2 -8.91 -13.82 20.03
CA VAL A 2 -9.65 -12.63 20.51
C VAL A 2 -9.00 -12.03 21.76
N GLU A 3 -8.54 -12.86 22.72
CA GLU A 3 -7.90 -12.38 23.95
C GLU A 3 -6.72 -11.43 23.76
N PRO A 4 -5.74 -11.67 22.88
CA PRO A 4 -4.65 -10.73 22.67
C PRO A 4 -5.12 -9.37 22.12
N LEU A 5 -6.16 -9.36 21.27
CA LEU A 5 -6.73 -8.11 20.75
C LEU A 5 -7.53 -7.37 21.82
N ALA A 6 -8.25 -8.08 22.71
CA ALA A 6 -8.96 -7.46 23.83
C ALA A 6 -7.98 -6.77 24.78
N SER A 7 -6.94 -7.48 25.21
CA SER A 7 -5.91 -6.92 26.09
C SER A 7 -5.17 -5.73 25.43
N TRP A 8 -4.93 -5.79 24.12
CA TRP A 8 -4.34 -4.67 23.39
C TRP A 8 -5.29 -3.45 23.37
N VAL A 9 -6.58 -3.65 23.10
CA VAL A 9 -7.60 -2.58 23.11
C VAL A 9 -7.66 -1.90 24.46
N GLU A 10 -7.76 -2.67 25.53
CA GLU A 10 -7.81 -2.14 26.90
C GLU A 10 -6.59 -1.28 27.24
N ARG A 11 -5.39 -1.79 26.94
CA ARG A 11 -4.14 -1.08 27.27
C ARG A 11 -3.91 0.14 26.40
N GLN A 12 -4.06 0.03 25.09
CA GLN A 12 -3.70 1.08 24.14
C GLN A 12 -4.82 2.10 23.92
N LEU A 13 -6.07 1.65 23.95
CA LEU A 13 -7.21 2.50 23.60
C LEU A 13 -8.07 2.89 24.81
N ARG A 14 -7.79 2.30 25.98
CA ARG A 14 -8.48 2.55 27.26
C ARG A 14 -10.00 2.39 27.17
N THR A 15 -10.42 1.34 26.49
CA THR A 15 -11.83 0.95 26.30
C THR A 15 -11.94 -0.56 26.17
N ASP A 16 -13.14 -1.10 26.24
CA ASP A 16 -13.39 -2.53 26.11
C ASP A 16 -13.55 -2.93 24.62
N LEU A 17 -13.18 -4.17 24.31
CA LEU A 17 -13.51 -4.80 23.03
C LEU A 17 -14.90 -5.45 23.14
N VAL A 18 -15.91 -4.84 22.52
CA VAL A 18 -17.30 -5.34 22.52
C VAL A 18 -17.48 -6.48 21.51
N ARG A 19 -16.89 -6.34 20.32
CA ARG A 19 -17.01 -7.33 19.26
C ARG A 19 -15.77 -7.39 18.38
N CYS A 20 -15.37 -8.61 18.02
CA CYS A 20 -14.30 -8.89 17.08
C CYS A 20 -14.82 -9.85 16.00
N LYS A 21 -14.76 -9.45 14.73
CA LYS A 21 -15.14 -10.26 13.59
C LYS A 21 -14.03 -10.35 12.56
N PRO A 22 -13.77 -11.52 11.97
CA PRO A 22 -12.87 -11.59 10.81
C PRO A 22 -13.48 -10.85 9.62
N VAL A 23 -12.61 -10.15 8.87
CA VAL A 23 -12.95 -9.51 7.61
C VAL A 23 -12.34 -10.34 6.49
N ALA A 24 -13.16 -10.76 5.54
CA ALA A 24 -12.69 -11.49 4.37
C ALA A 24 -12.00 -10.54 3.39
N GLY A 25 -11.01 -11.07 2.68
CA GLY A 25 -10.21 -10.34 1.70
C GLY A 25 -8.75 -10.22 2.15
N GLY A 26 -7.83 -10.22 1.18
CA GLY A 26 -6.39 -10.28 1.43
C GLY A 26 -5.87 -11.71 1.61
N CYS A 27 -4.67 -11.96 1.01
CA CYS A 27 -4.05 -13.29 1.02
C CYS A 27 -2.90 -13.41 2.02
N ILE A 28 -2.40 -12.30 2.58
CA ILE A 28 -1.15 -12.25 3.36
C ILE A 28 -1.41 -12.08 4.85
N HIS A 29 -2.36 -11.22 5.22
CA HIS A 29 -2.64 -10.85 6.59
C HIS A 29 -4.04 -11.29 7.02
N ARG A 30 -4.22 -11.53 8.32
CA ARG A 30 -5.56 -11.68 8.90
C ARG A 30 -6.11 -10.30 9.20
N ALA A 31 -7.35 -10.05 8.78
CA ALA A 31 -8.04 -8.79 9.00
C ALA A 31 -9.23 -8.97 9.94
N TRP A 32 -9.48 -7.94 10.76
CA TRP A 32 -10.49 -7.92 11.80
C TRP A 32 -11.26 -6.61 11.80
N SER A 33 -12.56 -6.69 12.04
CA SER A 33 -13.39 -5.57 12.44
C SER A 33 -13.54 -5.60 13.96
N LEU A 34 -13.13 -4.54 14.64
CA LEU A 34 -13.31 -4.37 16.07
C LEU A 34 -14.40 -3.31 16.33
N GLU A 35 -15.35 -3.62 17.23
CA GLU A 35 -16.31 -2.68 17.78
C GLU A 35 -15.91 -2.43 19.25
N LEU A 36 -15.69 -1.17 19.62
CA LEU A 36 -15.20 -0.76 20.92
C LEU A 36 -16.33 -0.27 21.82
N GLY A 37 -16.13 -0.33 23.15
CA GLY A 37 -17.11 0.10 24.14
C GLY A 37 -17.45 1.59 24.09
N ASP A 38 -16.55 2.41 23.56
CA ASP A 38 -16.76 3.84 23.33
C ASP A 38 -17.45 4.18 22.00
N GLY A 39 -17.89 3.16 21.24
CA GLY A 39 -18.59 3.29 19.96
C GLY A 39 -17.69 3.40 18.75
N ARG A 40 -16.37 3.49 18.90
CA ARG A 40 -15.44 3.47 17.77
C ARG A 40 -15.42 2.10 17.11
N ARG A 41 -15.14 2.09 15.80
CA ARG A 41 -14.85 0.88 15.04
C ARG A 41 -13.47 0.97 14.42
N LEU A 42 -12.75 -0.14 14.42
CA LEU A 42 -11.41 -0.24 13.84
C LEU A 42 -11.35 -1.37 12.82
N PHE A 43 -10.51 -1.15 11.80
CA PHE A 43 -10.00 -2.21 10.94
C PHE A 43 -8.60 -2.57 11.42
N VAL A 44 -8.36 -3.84 11.75
CA VAL A 44 -7.08 -4.28 12.30
C VAL A 44 -6.51 -5.42 11.45
N LYS A 45 -5.28 -5.26 10.99
CA LYS A 45 -4.49 -6.34 10.39
C LYS A 45 -3.56 -6.96 11.43
N THR A 46 -3.41 -8.29 11.37
CA THR A 46 -2.49 -9.02 12.23
C THR A 46 -1.68 -10.04 11.46
N ASN A 47 -0.41 -10.22 11.87
CA ASN A 47 0.47 -11.26 11.36
C ASN A 47 1.51 -11.65 12.43
N SER A 48 2.51 -12.48 12.09
CA SER A 48 3.67 -12.73 12.93
C SER A 48 4.51 -11.47 13.12
N ALA A 49 5.28 -11.38 14.19
CA ALA A 49 6.15 -10.23 14.47
C ALA A 49 7.12 -9.91 13.32
N ALA A 50 7.58 -10.93 12.58
CA ALA A 50 8.46 -10.76 11.42
C ALA A 50 7.83 -9.92 10.29
N MET A 51 6.51 -9.75 10.28
CA MET A 51 5.80 -8.94 9.28
C MET A 51 5.59 -7.48 9.70
N LEU A 52 6.16 -7.05 10.83
CA LEU A 52 6.05 -5.66 11.25
C LEU A 52 6.55 -4.66 10.18
N PRO A 53 7.69 -4.89 9.49
CA PRO A 53 8.15 -3.95 8.46
C PRO A 53 7.15 -3.73 7.31
N LEU A 54 6.31 -4.74 6.98
CA LEU A 54 5.26 -4.57 5.98
C LEU A 54 4.17 -3.62 6.47
N PHE A 55 3.80 -3.72 7.75
CA PHE A 55 2.80 -2.85 8.35
C PHE A 55 3.31 -1.42 8.54
N GLU A 56 4.58 -1.26 8.87
CA GLU A 56 5.23 0.06 8.94
C GLU A 56 5.23 0.75 7.57
N ALA A 57 5.63 0.03 6.51
CA ALA A 57 5.59 0.53 5.14
C ALA A 57 4.15 0.87 4.68
N GLU A 58 3.15 0.04 5.04
CA GLU A 58 1.75 0.33 4.74
C GLU A 58 1.26 1.58 5.48
N ALA A 59 1.58 1.72 6.76
CA ALA A 59 1.21 2.89 7.56
C ALA A 59 1.84 4.18 7.01
N GLU A 60 3.12 4.13 6.63
CA GLU A 60 3.83 5.24 5.98
C GLU A 60 3.16 5.63 4.67
N GLY A 61 2.87 4.65 3.80
CA GLY A 61 2.19 4.87 2.53
C GLY A 61 0.80 5.50 2.70
N LEU A 62 0.00 5.01 3.65
CA LEU A 62 -1.31 5.59 3.98
C LEU A 62 -1.18 7.03 4.46
N GLY A 63 -0.17 7.33 5.28
CA GLY A 63 0.13 8.69 5.73
C GLY A 63 0.47 9.63 4.58
N ALA A 64 1.30 9.19 3.65
CA ALA A 64 1.66 9.96 2.46
C ALA A 64 0.47 10.20 1.53
N LEU A 65 -0.37 9.17 1.32
CA LEU A 65 -1.62 9.32 0.56
C LEU A 65 -2.56 10.34 1.22
N ALA A 66 -2.72 10.27 2.53
CA ALA A 66 -3.55 11.21 3.29
C ALA A 66 -3.05 12.65 3.19
N ALA A 67 -1.73 12.86 3.23
CA ALA A 67 -1.11 14.17 3.05
C ALA A 67 -1.32 14.76 1.64
N SER A 68 -1.47 13.90 0.64
CA SER A 68 -1.64 14.28 -0.78
C SER A 68 -3.10 14.37 -1.23
N THR A 69 -4.05 13.94 -0.41
CA THR A 69 -5.48 13.90 -0.77
C THR A 69 -6.23 15.17 -0.37
N ASP A 70 -7.47 15.26 -0.83
CA ASP A 70 -8.46 16.23 -0.37
C ASP A 70 -9.72 15.51 0.19
N ALA A 71 -10.68 16.26 0.68
CA ALA A 71 -11.88 15.71 1.29
C ALA A 71 -12.73 14.82 0.35
N ALA A 72 -12.46 14.81 -0.96
CA ALA A 72 -13.20 14.01 -1.92
C ALA A 72 -12.73 12.54 -1.99
N LEU A 73 -11.51 12.24 -1.50
CA LEU A 73 -10.97 10.89 -1.42
C LEU A 73 -10.54 10.61 0.03
N ARG A 74 -11.19 9.67 0.67
CA ARG A 74 -10.90 9.30 2.05
C ARG A 74 -9.85 8.18 2.10
N ILE A 75 -8.76 8.43 2.80
CA ILE A 75 -7.71 7.47 3.10
C ILE A 75 -7.89 7.00 4.55
N PRO A 76 -7.90 5.70 4.85
CA PRO A 76 -8.00 5.23 6.23
C PRO A 76 -6.79 5.68 7.05
N ALA A 77 -7.04 6.32 8.18
CA ALA A 77 -5.97 6.79 9.07
C ALA A 77 -5.37 5.62 9.85
N PRO A 78 -4.04 5.39 9.78
CA PRO A 78 -3.34 4.50 10.70
C PRO A 78 -3.41 5.07 12.12
N LEU A 79 -3.84 4.26 13.09
CA LEU A 79 -4.00 4.64 14.50
C LEU A 79 -2.95 3.98 15.38
N PHE A 80 -2.46 2.83 14.97
CA PHE A 80 -1.41 2.08 15.66
C PHE A 80 -0.70 1.17 14.66
N CYS A 81 0.63 1.14 14.73
CA CYS A 81 1.45 0.14 14.06
C CYS A 81 2.52 -0.32 15.05
N GLY A 82 2.65 -1.63 15.29
CA GLY A 82 3.62 -2.14 16.26
C GLY A 82 3.43 -3.59 16.61
N LEU A 83 4.15 -4.02 17.64
CA LEU A 83 4.08 -5.38 18.18
C LEU A 83 3.13 -5.46 19.38
N GLU A 84 2.39 -6.54 19.43
CA GLU A 84 1.67 -7.01 20.61
C GLU A 84 2.04 -8.47 20.86
N GLY A 85 2.91 -8.68 21.84
CA GLY A 85 3.58 -9.95 22.07
C GLY A 85 4.38 -10.38 20.82
N GLU A 86 4.09 -11.58 20.32
CA GLU A 86 4.73 -12.12 19.12
C GLU A 86 3.98 -11.79 17.81
N ARG A 87 3.12 -10.77 17.85
CA ARG A 87 2.32 -10.39 16.68
C ARG A 87 2.56 -8.95 16.28
N ALA A 88 2.66 -8.73 14.98
CA ALA A 88 2.55 -7.41 14.39
C ALA A 88 1.08 -7.05 14.22
N LEU A 89 0.74 -5.81 14.55
CA LEU A 89 -0.57 -5.20 14.39
C LEU A 89 -0.46 -3.90 13.60
N LEU A 90 -1.42 -3.70 12.68
CA LEU A 90 -1.73 -2.40 12.10
C LEU A 90 -3.21 -2.14 12.32
N ALA A 91 -3.53 -1.16 13.14
CA ALA A 91 -4.89 -0.70 13.37
C ALA A 91 -5.13 0.62 12.66
N MET A 92 -6.26 0.73 12.00
CA MET A 92 -6.68 1.93 11.28
C MET A 92 -8.17 2.19 11.48
N GLU A 93 -8.62 3.37 11.10
CA GLU A 93 -10.05 3.70 11.15
C GLU A 93 -10.86 2.73 10.30
N TRP A 94 -12.08 2.46 10.75
CA TRP A 94 -13.04 1.70 9.97
C TRP A 94 -13.71 2.60 8.93
N LEU A 95 -13.71 2.17 7.67
CA LEU A 95 -14.48 2.81 6.62
C LEU A 95 -15.68 1.94 6.23
N ASP A 96 -16.87 2.52 6.24
CA ASP A 96 -18.08 1.85 5.75
C ASP A 96 -18.09 1.86 4.20
N LEU A 97 -17.43 0.86 3.63
CA LEU A 97 -17.32 0.71 2.18
C LEU A 97 -18.61 0.13 1.61
N ARG A 98 -19.13 0.74 0.55
CA ARG A 98 -20.26 0.24 -0.23
C ARG A 98 -19.75 -0.28 -1.57
N THR A 99 -20.04 -1.53 -1.88
CA THR A 99 -19.63 -2.18 -3.14
C THR A 99 -20.53 -1.81 -4.33
N SER A 100 -21.74 -1.37 -4.08
CA SER A 100 -22.65 -0.88 -5.11
C SER A 100 -22.47 0.64 -5.29
N GLY A 101 -21.77 1.03 -6.35
CA GLY A 101 -21.70 2.43 -6.78
C GLY A 101 -23.08 2.90 -7.20
N VAL A 102 -23.80 3.58 -6.31
CA VAL A 102 -25.03 4.28 -6.68
C VAL A 102 -24.62 5.67 -7.20
N GLY A 103 -24.99 5.99 -8.45
CA GLY A 103 -24.75 7.29 -9.06
C GLY A 103 -23.31 7.51 -9.55
N ASP A 104 -22.74 8.68 -9.28
CA ASP A 104 -21.45 9.16 -9.79
C ASP A 104 -20.22 8.72 -8.97
N GLY A 105 -20.35 7.72 -8.09
CA GLY A 105 -19.30 7.28 -7.17
C GLY A 105 -17.97 6.96 -7.85
N TRP A 106 -17.99 6.22 -8.95
CA TRP A 106 -16.79 5.91 -9.73
C TRP A 106 -16.15 7.12 -10.39
N THR A 107 -16.96 8.05 -10.89
CA THR A 107 -16.49 9.31 -11.47
C THR A 107 -15.79 10.16 -10.39
N ARG A 108 -16.39 10.26 -9.20
CA ARG A 108 -15.79 10.98 -8.07
C ARG A 108 -14.50 10.33 -7.59
N LEU A 109 -14.45 8.99 -7.52
CA LEU A 109 -13.24 8.26 -7.16
C LEU A 109 -12.12 8.54 -8.17
N GLY A 110 -12.40 8.42 -9.47
CA GLY A 110 -11.42 8.71 -10.53
C GLY A 110 -10.92 10.15 -10.50
N ALA A 111 -11.83 11.11 -10.31
CA ALA A 111 -11.46 12.52 -10.17
C ALA A 111 -10.64 12.79 -8.90
N GLY A 112 -10.98 12.14 -7.77
CA GLY A 112 -10.21 12.20 -6.52
C GLY A 112 -8.80 11.65 -6.68
N LEU A 113 -8.67 10.50 -7.31
CA LEU A 113 -7.38 9.85 -7.59
C LEU A 113 -6.51 10.73 -8.51
N ALA A 114 -7.09 11.31 -9.57
CA ALA A 114 -6.36 12.22 -10.46
C ALA A 114 -5.84 13.46 -9.73
N ARG A 115 -6.61 14.01 -8.78
CA ARG A 115 -6.15 15.13 -7.94
C ARG A 115 -5.05 14.70 -6.97
N LEU A 116 -5.16 13.52 -6.35
CA LEU A 116 -4.14 12.96 -5.49
C LEU A 116 -2.81 12.83 -6.25
N HIS A 117 -2.83 12.20 -7.43
CA HIS A 117 -1.64 12.05 -8.28
C HIS A 117 -1.00 13.40 -8.64
N ARG A 118 -1.82 14.40 -8.97
CA ARG A 118 -1.33 15.75 -9.30
C ARG A 118 -0.67 16.43 -8.10
N ARG A 119 -1.22 16.27 -6.91
CA ARG A 119 -0.66 16.84 -5.69
C ARG A 119 0.61 16.12 -5.23
N SER A 120 0.63 14.79 -5.29
CA SER A 120 1.81 14.02 -4.89
C SER A 120 3.00 14.26 -5.81
N SER A 121 2.79 14.52 -7.09
CA SER A 121 3.86 14.82 -8.05
C SER A 121 4.59 16.14 -7.77
N SER A 122 4.01 17.03 -6.95
CA SER A 122 4.62 18.30 -6.57
C SER A 122 5.52 18.22 -5.34
N LEU A 123 5.53 17.08 -4.61
CA LEU A 123 6.29 16.92 -3.37
C LEU A 123 7.78 16.74 -3.63
N ASP A 124 8.17 16.15 -4.77
CA ASP A 124 9.56 16.05 -5.22
C ASP A 124 9.63 16.21 -6.74
N PRO A 125 9.60 17.45 -7.26
CA PRO A 125 9.55 17.71 -8.68
C PRO A 125 10.84 17.27 -9.39
N GLY A 126 10.74 16.23 -10.22
CA GLY A 126 11.83 15.75 -11.07
C GLY A 126 12.48 14.45 -10.61
N ALA A 127 11.90 13.77 -9.63
CA ALA A 127 12.32 12.43 -9.24
C ALA A 127 11.15 11.46 -9.14
N PHE A 128 11.43 10.19 -9.40
CA PHE A 128 10.48 9.08 -9.35
C PHE A 128 10.96 8.07 -8.31
N GLY A 129 10.07 7.61 -7.43
CA GLY A 129 10.43 6.63 -6.42
C GLY A 129 9.81 6.91 -5.07
N TRP A 130 10.45 6.38 -4.03
CA TRP A 130 10.08 6.55 -2.64
C TRP A 130 11.32 6.58 -1.76
N GLY A 131 11.26 7.26 -0.60
CA GLY A 131 12.41 7.44 0.30
C GLY A 131 12.88 6.16 0.98
N HIS A 132 12.01 5.18 1.15
CA HIS A 132 12.29 3.91 1.80
C HIS A 132 11.85 2.73 0.94
N ASP A 133 12.48 1.57 1.13
CA ASP A 133 12.00 0.33 0.54
C ASP A 133 10.64 -0.04 1.14
N ASN A 134 9.77 -0.60 0.31
CA ASN A 134 8.44 -1.04 0.70
C ASN A 134 8.15 -2.44 0.15
N TYR A 135 6.88 -2.81 -0.01
CA TYR A 135 6.54 -4.17 -0.39
C TYR A 135 5.45 -4.19 -1.47
N ILE A 136 5.58 -5.13 -2.40
CA ILE A 136 4.51 -5.55 -3.28
C ILE A 136 4.07 -6.96 -2.88
N GLY A 137 2.90 -7.06 -2.26
CA GLY A 137 2.52 -8.29 -1.58
C GLY A 137 3.47 -8.59 -0.41
N SER A 138 4.13 -9.75 -0.43
CA SER A 138 5.17 -10.13 0.53
C SER A 138 6.59 -9.90 0.01
N CYS A 139 6.75 -9.45 -1.24
CA CYS A 139 8.05 -9.24 -1.87
C CYS A 139 8.58 -7.85 -1.55
N LEU A 140 9.83 -7.78 -1.09
CA LEU A 140 10.53 -6.51 -0.91
C LEU A 140 10.62 -5.77 -2.25
N GLN A 141 10.29 -4.50 -2.24
CA GLN A 141 10.35 -3.61 -3.38
C GLN A 141 11.33 -2.48 -3.09
N SER A 142 12.50 -2.56 -3.71
CA SER A 142 13.53 -1.52 -3.59
C SER A 142 13.09 -0.23 -4.25
N ASN A 143 13.37 0.86 -3.58
CA ASN A 143 13.03 2.21 -4.00
C ASN A 143 14.30 3.09 -4.17
N GLY A 144 14.27 4.29 -3.71
CA GLY A 144 15.21 5.37 -3.99
C GLY A 144 14.64 6.33 -5.02
N TRP A 145 15.26 7.51 -5.13
CA TRP A 145 14.83 8.58 -6.03
C TRP A 145 15.60 8.54 -7.34
N TRP A 146 14.89 8.54 -8.46
CA TRP A 146 15.44 8.43 -9.80
C TRP A 146 14.96 9.58 -10.68
N PRO A 147 15.84 10.18 -11.48
CA PRO A 147 15.47 11.32 -12.32
C PRO A 147 14.67 10.91 -13.58
N ASP A 148 14.67 9.63 -13.93
CA ASP A 148 14.02 9.08 -15.11
C ASP A 148 13.03 7.99 -14.71
N TRP A 149 11.78 8.16 -15.14
CA TRP A 149 10.71 7.21 -14.83
C TRP A 149 10.91 5.85 -15.52
N GLY A 150 11.36 5.86 -16.78
CA GLY A 150 11.55 4.62 -17.53
C GLY A 150 12.62 3.75 -16.90
N TRP A 151 13.74 4.33 -16.49
CA TRP A 151 14.79 3.65 -15.72
C TRP A 151 14.28 3.15 -14.36
N PHE A 152 13.60 4.02 -13.61
CA PHE A 152 13.03 3.64 -12.32
C PHE A 152 12.08 2.45 -12.46
N PHE A 153 11.15 2.52 -13.40
CA PHE A 153 10.14 1.47 -13.59
C PHE A 153 10.78 0.16 -14.09
N ALA A 154 11.71 0.23 -15.03
CA ALA A 154 12.44 -0.94 -15.51
C ALA A 154 13.22 -1.63 -14.40
N GLU A 155 14.08 -0.89 -13.68
CA GLU A 155 15.05 -1.46 -12.75
C GLU A 155 14.49 -1.69 -11.34
N ARG A 156 13.46 -0.96 -10.92
CA ARG A 156 12.89 -1.07 -9.58
C ARG A 156 11.50 -1.73 -9.54
N ARG A 157 10.86 -1.94 -10.69
CA ARG A 157 9.52 -2.55 -10.75
C ARG A 157 9.51 -3.84 -11.59
N ILE A 158 9.95 -3.79 -12.84
CA ILE A 158 9.85 -4.95 -13.73
C ILE A 158 10.96 -5.96 -13.46
N ARG A 159 12.24 -5.54 -13.50
CA ARG A 159 13.39 -6.44 -13.37
C ARG A 159 13.34 -7.29 -12.08
N PRO A 160 13.13 -6.74 -10.88
CA PRO A 160 13.12 -7.54 -9.66
C PRO A 160 12.00 -8.59 -9.65
N GLN A 161 10.82 -8.25 -10.18
CA GLN A 161 9.70 -9.20 -10.24
C GLN A 161 9.98 -10.31 -11.26
N PHE A 162 10.62 -9.98 -12.37
CA PHE A 162 11.05 -10.99 -13.34
C PHE A 162 12.10 -11.94 -12.75
N GLU A 163 13.08 -11.41 -12.03
CA GLU A 163 14.14 -12.22 -11.37
C GLU A 163 13.55 -13.13 -10.30
N LEU A 164 12.65 -12.64 -9.44
CA LEU A 164 11.94 -13.45 -8.45
C LEU A 164 11.12 -14.56 -9.11
N ALA A 165 10.38 -14.22 -10.16
CA ALA A 165 9.62 -15.18 -10.92
C ALA A 165 10.55 -16.18 -11.63
N ALA A 166 11.69 -15.76 -12.16
CA ALA A 166 12.69 -16.61 -12.77
C ALA A 166 13.33 -17.59 -11.76
N ALA A 167 13.59 -17.14 -10.55
CA ALA A 167 14.15 -17.98 -9.49
C ALA A 167 13.19 -19.08 -9.02
N SER A 168 11.86 -18.87 -9.17
CA SER A 168 10.85 -19.86 -8.76
C SER A 168 10.74 -21.07 -9.72
N GLY A 169 11.37 -21.03 -10.88
CA GLY A 169 11.36 -22.08 -11.89
C GLY A 169 10.03 -22.14 -12.69
N GLY A 170 10.11 -22.51 -13.94
CA GLY A 170 8.92 -22.73 -14.76
C GLY A 170 9.19 -22.64 -16.26
N PRO A 171 8.42 -23.34 -17.12
CA PRO A 171 8.66 -23.43 -18.56
C PRO A 171 8.42 -22.10 -19.32
N TRP A 172 7.81 -21.12 -18.65
CA TRP A 172 7.54 -19.79 -19.22
C TRP A 172 8.79 -18.88 -19.19
N GLN A 173 9.81 -19.17 -18.36
CA GLN A 173 11.01 -18.34 -18.21
C GLN A 173 11.75 -18.11 -19.53
N GLU A 174 12.01 -19.18 -20.28
CA GLU A 174 12.69 -19.07 -21.56
C GLU A 174 11.86 -18.30 -22.59
N ARG A 175 10.53 -18.52 -22.58
CA ARG A 175 9.60 -17.86 -23.52
C ARG A 175 9.48 -16.36 -23.27
N LEU A 176 9.58 -15.90 -22.01
CA LEU A 176 9.39 -14.50 -21.64
C LEU A 176 10.72 -13.74 -21.48
N ARG A 177 11.85 -14.43 -21.38
CA ARG A 177 13.15 -13.78 -21.18
C ARG A 177 13.41 -12.70 -22.21
N GLN A 178 13.42 -13.07 -23.48
CA GLN A 178 13.71 -12.12 -24.57
C GLN A 178 12.69 -10.98 -24.66
N PRO A 179 11.38 -11.20 -24.62
CA PRO A 179 10.40 -10.12 -24.56
C PRO A 179 10.61 -9.15 -23.39
N ILE A 180 10.92 -9.67 -22.20
CA ILE A 180 11.16 -8.84 -21.02
C ILE A 180 12.46 -8.05 -21.14
N GLU A 181 13.55 -8.66 -21.58
CA GLU A 181 14.81 -7.93 -21.82
C GLU A 181 14.64 -6.84 -22.88
N SER A 182 13.87 -7.10 -23.92
CA SER A 182 13.53 -6.07 -24.91
C SER A 182 12.70 -4.94 -24.32
N LEU A 183 11.72 -5.25 -23.46
CA LEU A 183 10.92 -4.26 -22.75
C LEU A 183 11.81 -3.41 -21.82
N LEU A 184 12.66 -4.04 -21.02
CA LEU A 184 13.57 -3.36 -20.11
C LEU A 184 14.53 -2.41 -20.84
N ALA A 185 15.02 -2.81 -22.01
CA ALA A 185 15.88 -1.98 -22.85
C ALA A 185 15.11 -0.80 -23.49
N TYR A 186 13.82 -0.97 -23.75
CA TYR A 186 12.97 0.06 -24.36
C TYR A 186 12.46 1.10 -23.35
N MET A 187 12.18 0.70 -22.10
CA MET A 187 11.59 1.56 -21.08
C MET A 187 12.34 2.88 -20.87
N PRO A 188 13.69 2.91 -20.77
CA PRO A 188 14.44 4.16 -20.62
C PRO A 188 14.33 5.11 -21.81
N ALA A 189 13.96 4.60 -23.01
CA ALA A 189 13.76 5.44 -24.20
C ALA A 189 12.36 6.09 -24.24
N LEU A 190 11.46 5.70 -23.32
CA LEU A 190 10.17 6.35 -23.15
C LEU A 190 10.40 7.73 -22.52
N ASP A 191 10.27 8.75 -23.34
CA ASP A 191 10.28 10.14 -22.86
C ASP A 191 9.02 10.41 -22.03
N TYR A 192 9.09 10.10 -20.74
CA TYR A 192 8.03 10.44 -19.82
C TYR A 192 8.34 11.84 -19.28
N PRO A 193 7.51 12.85 -19.60
CA PRO A 193 7.82 14.23 -19.24
C PRO A 193 7.86 14.41 -17.72
N ALA A 194 9.04 14.28 -17.14
CA ALA A 194 9.32 14.54 -15.73
C ALA A 194 8.94 15.96 -15.27
N ARG A 195 8.60 16.82 -16.22
CA ARG A 195 8.38 18.26 -16.02
C ARG A 195 6.96 18.74 -16.29
N SER A 196 6.04 17.91 -16.75
CA SER A 196 4.66 18.32 -16.80
C SER A 196 4.05 18.09 -15.43
N ALA A 197 3.31 19.06 -14.93
CA ALA A 197 2.52 18.97 -13.68
C ALA A 197 1.44 17.85 -13.71
N THR A 198 1.55 16.93 -14.64
CA THR A 198 0.68 15.78 -14.89
C THR A 198 1.43 14.45 -14.82
N ALA A 199 2.75 14.43 -14.56
CA ALA A 199 3.47 13.19 -14.39
C ALA A 199 2.98 12.49 -13.11
N THR A 200 2.25 11.41 -13.28
CA THR A 200 1.82 10.54 -12.21
C THR A 200 3.05 9.83 -11.66
N GLN A 201 3.49 10.19 -10.47
CA GLN A 201 4.42 9.34 -9.73
C GLN A 201 3.71 8.00 -9.53
N ALA A 202 4.31 6.92 -10.02
CA ALA A 202 3.79 5.59 -9.81
C ALA A 202 3.96 5.23 -8.33
N LEU A 203 2.86 5.27 -7.60
CA LEU A 203 2.73 4.64 -6.29
C LEU A 203 2.77 3.12 -6.44
#